data_4a6aa7fd7c4c51f02ab4a3561b083704
#
_entry.id   4a6aa7fd7c4c51f02ab4a3561b083704
#
_cell.length_a   1.000
_cell.length_b   1.000
_cell.length_c   1.000
_cell.angle_alpha   90.00
_cell.angle_beta   90.00
_cell.angle_gamma   90.00
#
_symmetry.space_group_name_H-M   'P 1'
#
loop_
_entity.id
_entity.type
_entity.pdbx_description
1 polymer ?
#
loop_
_entity_poly.entity_id
_entity_poly.type
_entity_poly.pdbx_seq_one_letter_code
_entity_poly.pdbx_strand_id
1 'polypeptide(L)'
;MIWTAGVKPNLSYLENDEITKKFGRILVNNNLQIVNHKNCFAIGDISIIEGMEDLPITAQVAMQEGNHLANNLELLIQEKDPLPFEFQDNGEMISLGIGEASISGLGFTLSGKLAFEARRLIYASKLPDITESLKSASSWIFQKKSIFKKFLK
;
A
#
# COMPACT_ATOMS: atom_id res chain seq x y z
N MET A 1 23.12 13.90 -11.06
CA MET A 1 22.05 14.31 -10.12
C MET A 1 20.98 13.22 -10.12
N ILE A 2 20.57 12.73 -8.96
CA ILE A 2 19.47 11.73 -8.82
C ILE A 2 18.29 12.48 -8.23
N TRP A 3 17.13 12.43 -8.92
CA TRP A 3 15.89 13.10 -8.50
C TRP A 3 14.86 12.04 -8.07
N THR A 4 14.39 12.11 -6.82
CA THR A 4 13.47 11.11 -6.23
C THR A 4 12.21 11.76 -5.65
N ALA A 5 11.80 12.93 -6.16
CA ALA A 5 10.71 13.73 -5.63
C ALA A 5 9.34 13.25 -6.14
N GLY A 6 8.96 12.03 -5.78
CA GLY A 6 7.63 11.47 -6.03
C GLY A 6 7.45 10.77 -7.36
N VAL A 7 6.21 10.35 -7.60
CA VAL A 7 5.77 9.61 -8.80
C VAL A 7 4.60 10.34 -9.45
N LYS A 8 4.40 10.10 -10.75
CA LYS A 8 3.24 10.58 -11.48
C LYS A 8 2.44 9.37 -11.97
N PRO A 9 1.11 9.34 -11.76
CA PRO A 9 0.29 8.24 -12.25
C PRO A 9 0.33 8.19 -13.78
N ASN A 10 0.40 6.98 -14.33
CA ASN A 10 0.33 6.77 -15.77
C ASN A 10 -1.12 6.48 -16.19
N LEU A 11 -1.79 7.48 -16.72
CA LEU A 11 -3.16 7.40 -17.24
C LEU A 11 -3.21 7.53 -18.77
N SER A 12 -2.09 7.30 -19.46
CA SER A 12 -1.99 7.47 -20.92
C SER A 12 -2.91 6.52 -21.73
N TYR A 13 -3.37 5.43 -21.10
CA TYR A 13 -4.31 4.49 -21.71
C TYR A 13 -5.80 4.89 -21.52
N LEU A 14 -6.07 5.90 -20.69
CA LEU A 14 -7.41 6.47 -20.50
C LEU A 14 -7.53 7.73 -21.34
N GLU A 15 -7.81 7.55 -22.64
CA GLU A 15 -8.00 8.65 -23.59
C GLU A 15 -9.36 9.35 -23.43
N ASN A 16 -10.20 8.91 -22.49
CA ASN A 16 -11.52 9.47 -22.28
C ASN A 16 -11.43 10.79 -21.48
N ASP A 17 -11.77 11.90 -22.14
CA ASP A 17 -11.84 13.25 -21.52
C ASP A 17 -13.03 13.41 -20.57
N GLU A 18 -13.98 12.46 -20.53
CA GLU A 18 -15.14 12.50 -19.63
C GLU A 18 -14.78 12.15 -18.18
N ILE A 19 -13.61 11.53 -17.95
CA ILE A 19 -13.17 11.18 -16.60
C ILE A 19 -12.56 12.39 -15.92
N THR A 20 -13.20 12.85 -14.85
CA THR A 20 -12.70 13.96 -14.03
C THR A 20 -11.40 13.60 -13.35
N LYS A 21 -10.39 14.46 -13.53
CA LYS A 21 -9.05 14.28 -12.94
C LYS A 21 -8.71 15.45 -12.02
N LYS A 22 -8.09 15.15 -10.87
CA LYS A 22 -7.56 16.14 -9.93
C LYS A 22 -6.10 15.81 -9.61
N PHE A 23 -5.18 16.76 -9.74
CA PHE A 23 -3.73 16.57 -9.59
C PHE A 23 -3.16 15.41 -10.44
N GLY A 24 -3.74 15.19 -11.63
CA GLY A 24 -3.33 14.11 -12.54
C GLY A 24 -3.81 12.72 -12.15
N ARG A 25 -4.67 12.58 -11.13
CA ARG A 25 -5.32 11.34 -10.68
C ARG A 25 -6.80 11.35 -10.96
N ILE A 26 -7.42 10.19 -11.05
CA ILE A 26 -8.87 10.03 -11.27
C ILE A 26 -9.60 10.45 -9.99
N LEU A 27 -10.55 11.38 -10.12
CA LEU A 27 -11.37 11.82 -9.01
C LEU A 27 -12.46 10.78 -8.71
N VAL A 28 -12.49 10.30 -7.46
CA VAL A 28 -13.53 9.39 -6.96
C VAL A 28 -14.26 10.00 -5.77
N ASN A 29 -15.50 9.58 -5.56
CA ASN A 29 -16.28 9.93 -4.38
C ASN A 29 -15.83 9.07 -3.16
N ASN A 30 -16.44 9.29 -2.00
CA ASN A 30 -16.14 8.56 -0.77
C ASN A 30 -16.45 7.05 -0.83
N ASN A 31 -17.18 6.57 -1.85
CA ASN A 31 -17.43 5.14 -2.07
C ASN A 31 -16.48 4.55 -3.12
N LEU A 32 -15.43 5.28 -3.49
CA LEU A 32 -14.40 4.92 -4.48
C LEU A 32 -14.94 4.81 -5.92
N GLN A 33 -16.14 5.34 -6.19
CA GLN A 33 -16.70 5.44 -7.53
C GLN A 33 -16.14 6.65 -8.27
N ILE A 34 -15.83 6.48 -9.55
CA ILE A 34 -15.41 7.58 -10.42
C ILE A 34 -16.56 8.59 -10.54
N VAL A 35 -16.27 9.86 -10.30
CA VAL A 35 -17.28 10.94 -10.37
C VAL A 35 -17.95 10.91 -11.76
N ASN A 36 -19.28 10.96 -11.74
CA ASN A 36 -20.16 10.84 -12.91
C ASN A 36 -20.22 9.44 -13.59
N HIS A 37 -19.60 8.40 -13.01
CA HIS A 37 -19.61 7.04 -13.56
C HIS A 37 -20.03 6.01 -12.50
N LYS A 38 -21.32 5.67 -12.43
CA LYS A 38 -21.92 4.85 -11.38
C LYS A 38 -21.34 3.43 -11.23
N ASN A 39 -20.84 2.84 -12.31
CA ASN A 39 -20.35 1.45 -12.32
C ASN A 39 -18.84 1.36 -12.52
N CYS A 40 -18.13 2.47 -12.37
CA CYS A 40 -16.68 2.52 -12.52
C CYS A 40 -16.04 2.96 -11.20
N PHE A 41 -14.97 2.28 -10.82
CA PHE A 41 -14.24 2.54 -9.59
C PHE A 41 -12.76 2.74 -9.90
N ALA A 42 -12.08 3.53 -9.08
CA ALA A 42 -10.63 3.65 -9.14
C ALA A 42 -10.06 3.67 -7.72
N ILE A 43 -8.96 2.94 -7.52
CA ILE A 43 -8.31 2.79 -6.22
C ILE A 43 -6.78 2.86 -6.37
N GLY A 44 -6.08 3.10 -5.26
CA GLY A 44 -4.63 3.16 -5.20
C GLY A 44 -4.05 4.42 -5.80
N ASP A 45 -2.81 4.37 -6.23
CA ASP A 45 -2.00 5.52 -6.64
C ASP A 45 -2.61 6.35 -7.80
N ILE A 46 -3.51 5.77 -8.59
CA ILE A 46 -4.16 6.43 -9.72
C ILE A 46 -5.40 7.23 -9.33
N SER A 47 -5.94 7.02 -8.13
CA SER A 47 -7.17 7.67 -7.64
C SER A 47 -6.88 8.78 -6.64
N ILE A 48 -7.84 9.67 -6.47
CA ILE A 48 -7.88 10.68 -5.42
C ILE A 48 -9.32 10.82 -4.92
N ILE A 49 -9.52 10.68 -3.62
CA ILE A 49 -10.85 10.73 -3.02
C ILE A 49 -11.22 12.19 -2.77
N GLU A 50 -12.41 12.58 -3.20
CA GLU A 50 -12.95 13.93 -2.96
C GLU A 50 -13.10 14.19 -1.46
N GLY A 51 -12.51 15.29 -0.97
CA GLY A 51 -12.49 15.63 0.46
C GLY A 51 -11.41 14.92 1.28
N MET A 52 -10.60 14.04 0.68
CA MET A 52 -9.47 13.34 1.32
C MET A 52 -8.18 13.48 0.49
N GLU A 53 -7.94 14.65 -0.09
CA GLU A 53 -6.81 14.89 -1.00
C GLU A 53 -5.44 14.75 -0.34
N ASP A 54 -5.37 14.87 0.98
CA ASP A 54 -4.14 14.79 1.77
C ASP A 54 -3.75 13.33 2.11
N LEU A 55 -4.54 12.33 1.71
CA LEU A 55 -4.16 10.92 1.91
C LEU A 55 -2.84 10.62 1.22
N PRO A 56 -1.90 9.95 1.92
CA PRO A 56 -0.61 9.60 1.36
C PRO A 56 -0.75 8.53 0.27
N ILE A 57 0.06 8.64 -0.79
CA ILE A 57 0.13 7.64 -1.85
C ILE A 57 0.98 6.47 -1.35
N THR A 58 0.34 5.50 -0.70
CA THR A 58 1.02 4.35 -0.08
C THR A 58 0.29 3.04 -0.33
N ALA A 59 1.03 1.94 -0.27
CA ALA A 59 0.47 0.60 -0.34
C ALA A 59 -0.57 0.34 0.78
N GLN A 60 -0.44 1.00 1.94
CA GLN A 60 -1.39 0.88 3.05
C GLN A 60 -2.76 1.44 2.66
N VAL A 61 -2.81 2.63 2.07
CA VAL A 61 -4.05 3.23 1.56
C VAL A 61 -4.64 2.34 0.48
N ALA A 62 -3.87 1.97 -0.54
CA ALA A 62 -4.32 1.15 -1.66
C ALA A 62 -4.90 -0.21 -1.20
N MET A 63 -4.30 -0.86 -0.20
CA MET A 63 -4.83 -2.12 0.36
C MET A 63 -6.14 -1.92 1.11
N GLN A 64 -6.28 -0.83 1.86
CA GLN A 64 -7.53 -0.52 2.58
C GLN A 64 -8.65 -0.16 1.60
N GLU A 65 -8.35 0.64 0.57
CA GLU A 65 -9.30 0.94 -0.51
C GLU A 65 -9.75 -0.34 -1.22
N GLY A 66 -8.82 -1.26 -1.55
CA GLY A 66 -9.15 -2.53 -2.21
C GLY A 66 -10.07 -3.41 -1.38
N ASN A 67 -9.78 -3.57 -0.08
CA ASN A 67 -10.64 -4.34 0.83
C ASN A 67 -12.02 -3.69 1.01
N HIS A 68 -12.04 -2.36 1.17
CA HIS A 68 -13.27 -1.60 1.30
C HIS A 68 -14.14 -1.70 0.04
N LEU A 69 -13.53 -1.55 -1.14
CA LEU A 69 -14.24 -1.67 -2.40
C LEU A 69 -14.81 -3.08 -2.59
N ALA A 70 -14.09 -4.14 -2.22
CA ALA A 70 -14.60 -5.50 -2.30
C ALA A 70 -15.90 -5.66 -1.49
N ASN A 71 -15.92 -5.15 -0.25
CA ASN A 71 -17.12 -5.17 0.58
C ASN A 71 -18.26 -4.33 -0.02
N ASN A 72 -17.95 -3.16 -0.57
CA ASN A 72 -18.94 -2.31 -1.21
C ASN A 72 -19.53 -2.95 -2.48
N LEU A 73 -18.74 -3.68 -3.26
CA LEU A 73 -19.24 -4.43 -4.41
C LEU A 73 -20.23 -5.53 -3.98
N GLU A 74 -19.98 -6.22 -2.86
CA GLU A 74 -20.95 -7.17 -2.30
C GLU A 74 -22.27 -6.49 -1.89
N LEU A 75 -22.18 -5.31 -1.27
CA LEU A 75 -23.38 -4.53 -0.92
C LEU A 75 -24.16 -4.11 -2.16
N LEU A 76 -23.49 -3.61 -3.19
CA LEU A 76 -24.11 -3.20 -4.45
C LEU A 76 -24.77 -4.36 -5.19
N ILE A 77 -24.18 -5.56 -5.20
CA ILE A 77 -24.79 -6.78 -5.76
C ILE A 77 -26.06 -7.16 -4.99
N GLN A 78 -26.12 -6.88 -3.68
CA GLN A 78 -27.29 -7.10 -2.84
C GLN A 78 -28.29 -5.94 -2.87
N GLU A 79 -28.12 -4.98 -3.79
CA GLU A 79 -28.94 -3.76 -3.91
C GLU A 79 -28.96 -2.90 -2.63
N LYS A 80 -27.86 -2.94 -1.87
CA LYS A 80 -27.66 -2.12 -0.67
C LYS A 80 -26.75 -0.91 -0.97
N ASP A 81 -26.89 0.12 -0.15
CA ASP A 81 -26.05 1.31 -0.26
C ASP A 81 -24.59 1.00 0.12
N PRO A 82 -23.62 1.47 -0.66
CA PRO A 82 -22.20 1.36 -0.32
C PRO A 82 -21.86 2.26 0.86
N LEU A 83 -20.87 1.83 1.64
CA LEU A 83 -20.37 2.57 2.80
C LEU A 83 -19.23 3.53 2.37
N PRO A 84 -19.09 4.69 3.04
CA PRO A 84 -17.98 5.60 2.78
C PRO A 84 -16.65 4.99 3.26
N PHE A 85 -15.58 5.27 2.51
CA PHE A 85 -14.23 4.87 2.88
C PHE A 85 -13.70 5.70 4.04
N GLU A 86 -13.08 5.04 5.00
CA GLU A 86 -12.37 5.66 6.11
C GLU A 86 -10.96 5.07 6.21
N PHE A 87 -9.94 5.93 6.16
CA PHE A 87 -8.56 5.51 6.27
C PHE A 87 -8.15 5.34 7.73
N GLN A 88 -7.52 4.21 8.04
CA GLN A 88 -6.90 3.95 9.34
C GLN A 88 -5.38 3.96 9.20
N ASP A 89 -4.73 4.95 9.80
CA ASP A 89 -3.27 5.01 9.80
C ASP A 89 -2.68 3.98 10.78
N ASN A 90 -2.05 2.95 10.24
CA ASN A 90 -1.37 1.89 11.00
C ASN A 90 0.14 2.18 11.19
N GLY A 91 0.58 3.38 10.87
CA GLY A 91 1.98 3.78 10.91
C GLY A 91 2.74 3.48 9.63
N GLU A 92 4.02 3.79 9.63
CA GLU A 92 4.89 3.75 8.47
C GLU A 92 6.13 2.89 8.72
N MET A 93 6.58 2.18 7.69
CA MET A 93 7.78 1.34 7.74
C MET A 93 8.71 1.65 6.58
N ILE A 94 9.89 2.18 6.88
CA ILE A 94 10.90 2.58 5.89
C ILE A 94 12.13 1.67 6.02
N SER A 95 12.61 1.13 4.89
CA SER A 95 13.89 0.44 4.81
C SER A 95 14.98 1.46 4.48
N LEU A 96 16.02 1.51 5.31
CA LEU A 96 17.16 2.39 5.12
C LEU A 96 18.38 1.66 4.54
N GLY A 97 18.29 0.34 4.38
CA GLY A 97 19.34 -0.52 3.86
C GLY A 97 19.29 -1.91 4.46
N ILE A 98 20.33 -2.72 4.20
CA ILE A 98 20.41 -4.08 4.73
C ILE A 98 20.67 -4.02 6.24
N GLY A 99 19.73 -4.54 7.03
CA GLY A 99 19.81 -4.57 8.48
C GLY A 99 19.36 -3.27 9.17
N GLU A 100 18.91 -2.26 8.40
CA GLU A 100 18.48 -0.97 8.93
C GLU A 100 17.08 -0.62 8.42
N ALA A 101 16.18 -0.31 9.34
CA ALA A 101 14.83 0.16 9.05
C ALA A 101 14.33 1.12 10.14
N SER A 102 13.26 1.84 9.85
CA SER A 102 12.49 2.60 10.82
C SER A 102 11.02 2.19 10.72
N ILE A 103 10.38 2.01 11.85
CA ILE A 103 8.94 1.78 11.98
C ILE A 103 8.41 2.84 12.92
N SER A 104 7.45 3.63 12.46
CA SER A 104 6.77 4.65 13.26
C SER A 104 5.27 4.43 13.23
N GLY A 105 4.62 4.59 14.38
CA GLY A 105 3.18 4.43 14.52
C GLY A 105 2.78 4.30 15.99
N LEU A 106 1.50 4.52 16.29
CA LEU A 106 0.95 4.41 17.64
C LEU A 106 1.71 5.22 18.72
N GLY A 107 2.35 6.33 18.32
CA GLY A 107 3.09 7.20 19.24
C GLY A 107 4.52 6.75 19.58
N PHE A 108 5.05 5.71 18.96
CA PHE A 108 6.44 5.28 19.14
C PHE A 108 7.18 5.09 17.82
N THR A 109 8.51 5.14 17.88
CA THR A 109 9.39 4.86 16.76
C THR A 109 10.42 3.80 17.15
N LEU A 110 10.51 2.73 16.35
CA LEU A 110 11.51 1.69 16.45
C LEU A 110 12.47 1.82 15.27
N SER A 111 13.78 1.76 15.50
CA SER A 111 14.79 1.86 14.44
C SER A 111 15.90 0.81 14.56
N GLY A 112 16.72 0.70 13.50
CA GLY A 112 17.85 -0.21 13.44
C GLY A 112 17.46 -1.67 13.13
N LYS A 113 18.27 -2.61 13.64
CA LYS A 113 18.14 -4.05 13.33
C LYS A 113 16.81 -4.66 13.77
N LEU A 114 16.30 -4.24 14.93
CA LEU A 114 15.02 -4.74 15.44
C LEU A 114 13.86 -4.31 14.53
N ALA A 115 13.85 -3.05 14.10
CA ALA A 115 12.87 -2.56 13.14
C ALA A 115 12.98 -3.31 11.79
N PHE A 116 14.21 -3.60 11.34
CA PHE A 116 14.44 -4.35 10.11
C PHE A 116 13.86 -5.77 10.17
N GLU A 117 14.09 -6.51 11.25
CA GLU A 117 13.55 -7.86 11.40
C GLU A 117 12.02 -7.85 11.61
N ALA A 118 11.49 -6.91 12.40
CA ALA A 118 10.05 -6.73 12.57
C ALA A 118 9.36 -6.40 11.23
N ARG A 119 9.92 -5.48 10.45
CA ARG A 119 9.42 -5.15 9.12
C ARG A 119 9.36 -6.39 8.21
N ARG A 120 10.41 -7.22 8.21
CA ARG A 120 10.46 -8.47 7.42
C ARG A 120 9.33 -9.41 7.80
N LEU A 121 9.09 -9.61 9.10
CA LEU A 121 8.02 -10.48 9.60
C LEU A 121 6.63 -9.95 9.20
N ILE A 122 6.41 -8.64 9.32
CA ILE A 122 5.15 -8.00 8.91
C ILE A 122 4.92 -8.17 7.40
N TYR A 123 5.95 -8.00 6.57
CA TYR A 123 5.80 -8.23 5.12
C TYR A 123 5.60 -9.70 4.78
N ALA A 124 6.25 -10.62 5.48
CA ALA A 124 6.02 -12.05 5.29
C ALA A 124 4.57 -12.44 5.63
N SER A 125 4.00 -11.89 6.70
CA SER A 125 2.61 -12.18 7.08
C SER A 125 1.56 -11.64 6.08
N LYS A 126 1.93 -10.72 5.20
CA LYS A 126 1.07 -10.19 4.15
C LYS A 126 1.12 -10.97 2.84
N LEU A 127 1.98 -11.99 2.74
CA LEU A 127 1.99 -12.88 1.57
C LEU A 127 0.71 -13.73 1.54
N PRO A 128 0.15 -13.97 0.34
CA PRO A 128 -1.15 -14.65 0.21
C PRO A 128 -1.12 -16.13 0.60
N ASP A 129 0.07 -16.75 0.63
CA ASP A 129 0.26 -18.16 0.97
C ASP A 129 1.22 -18.33 2.16
N ILE A 130 0.78 -19.12 3.16
CA ILE A 130 1.59 -19.48 4.32
C ILE A 130 2.88 -20.19 3.88
N THR A 131 2.83 -20.99 2.82
CA THR A 131 4.01 -21.70 2.28
C THR A 131 5.07 -20.72 1.79
N GLU A 132 4.67 -19.67 1.08
CA GLU A 132 5.58 -18.61 0.62
C GLU A 132 6.11 -17.75 1.78
N SER A 133 5.29 -17.51 2.79
CA SER A 133 5.71 -16.84 4.02
C SER A 133 6.80 -17.63 4.74
N LEU A 134 6.64 -18.94 4.88
CA LEU A 134 7.62 -19.84 5.51
C LEU A 134 8.90 -19.97 4.69
N LYS A 135 8.81 -20.09 3.36
CA LYS A 135 9.98 -20.10 2.47
C LYS A 135 10.78 -18.80 2.59
N SER A 136 10.09 -17.66 2.57
CA SER A 136 10.69 -16.35 2.74
C SER A 136 11.42 -16.25 4.09
N ALA A 137 10.76 -16.63 5.19
CA ALA A 137 11.35 -16.62 6.52
C ALA A 137 12.55 -17.58 6.63
N SER A 138 12.47 -18.79 6.07
CA SER A 138 13.56 -19.76 6.08
C SER A 138 14.79 -19.27 5.31
N SER A 139 14.61 -18.61 4.17
CA SER A 139 15.71 -18.06 3.38
C SER A 139 16.56 -17.06 4.18
N TRP A 140 15.94 -16.31 5.09
CA TRP A 140 16.66 -15.34 5.94
C TRP A 140 17.56 -15.99 6.99
N ILE A 141 17.14 -17.15 7.52
CA ILE A 141 17.93 -17.92 8.48
C ILE A 141 19.17 -18.50 7.79
N PHE A 142 19.01 -19.01 6.56
CA PHE A 142 20.13 -19.56 5.79
C PHE A 142 21.10 -18.50 5.30
N GLN A 143 20.63 -17.31 4.91
CA GLN A 143 21.50 -16.19 4.54
C GLN A 143 22.41 -15.73 5.69
N LYS A 144 21.89 -15.67 6.91
CA LYS A 144 22.71 -15.35 8.11
C LYS A 144 23.89 -16.31 8.28
N LYS A 145 23.71 -17.61 8.03
CA LYS A 145 24.80 -18.61 8.12
C LYS A 145 25.84 -18.47 7.01
N SER A 146 25.46 -18.02 5.82
CA SER A 146 26.40 -17.83 4.70
C SER A 146 27.30 -16.59 4.88
N ILE A 147 26.76 -15.52 5.44
CA ILE A 147 27.54 -14.30 5.73
C ILE A 147 28.58 -14.57 6.83
N PHE A 148 28.24 -15.29 7.89
CA PHE A 148 29.18 -15.66 8.94
C PHE A 148 30.34 -16.53 8.46
N LYS A 149 30.14 -17.41 7.46
CA LYS A 149 31.22 -18.20 6.85
C LYS A 149 32.21 -17.37 6.01
N LYS A 150 31.81 -16.21 5.53
CA LYS A 150 32.66 -15.32 4.70
C LYS A 150 33.56 -14.41 5.55
N PHE A 151 33.24 -14.22 6.83
CA PHE A 151 34.05 -13.44 7.78
C PHE A 151 35.02 -14.29 8.63
N LEU A 152 34.97 -15.63 8.50
CA LEU A 152 35.86 -16.55 9.19
C LEU A 152 36.95 -17.17 8.27
N LYS A 153 37.19 -16.57 7.11
CA LYS A 153 38.34 -16.78 6.26
C LYS A 153 39.08 -15.45 6.09
#